data_7f05bf86f70344b69de7d3241a99506e
#
_entry.id   7f05bf86f70344b69de7d3241a99506e
#
_cell.length_a   1.000
_cell.length_b   1.000
_cell.length_c   1.000
_cell.angle_alpha   90.00
_cell.angle_beta   90.00
_cell.angle_gamma   90.00
#
_symmetry.space_group_name_H-M   'P 1'
#
loop_
_entity.id
_entity.type
_entity.pdbx_description
1 polymer ?
#
loop_
_entity_poly.entity_id
_entity_poly.type
_entity_poly.pdbx_seq_one_letter_code
_entity_poly.pdbx_strand_id
1 'polypeptide(L)'
;MGHKMRSFLTTLGVIIGVASVVVIMALGQGMTNQVTNMFASDSQDVQLYYTTKKTDNIDVFDDTDPREADKGPAIKEEWLQKITSELQGVENYYLTNSTTSTVEGNQKKSKNVNITGVNRTYFTVKKYKVLAGRSLETGDYSRFSRIVMLDTKLAVKLFGSNENALNQHVSIGSKNYLVVGVYKDPNAGSQQYGMQSGGNAVMTNTQLAAEFNVDEVQAAFVHVEDVKQTTKVGKEAA
;
A
#
# COMPACT_ATOMS: atom_id res chain seq x y z
N MET A 1 24.37 -38.40 45.15
CA MET A 1 23.36 -37.82 44.24
C MET A 1 23.67 -36.39 43.76
N GLY A 2 24.53 -35.60 44.39
CA GLY A 2 24.80 -34.19 44.05
C GLY A 2 25.45 -33.89 42.71
N HIS A 3 26.25 -34.82 42.14
CA HIS A 3 26.95 -34.56 40.88
C HIS A 3 26.03 -34.56 39.63
N LYS A 4 24.99 -35.38 39.60
CA LYS A 4 24.03 -35.46 38.47
C LYS A 4 23.20 -34.17 38.34
N MET A 5 22.80 -33.57 39.44
CA MET A 5 22.04 -32.30 39.46
C MET A 5 22.88 -31.12 39.00
N ARG A 6 24.19 -31.08 39.36
CA ARG A 6 25.08 -30.02 38.92
C ARG A 6 25.34 -30.06 37.40
N SER A 7 25.59 -31.28 36.84
CA SER A 7 25.76 -31.43 35.40
C SER A 7 24.50 -31.10 34.64
N PHE A 8 23.30 -31.46 35.16
CA PHE A 8 22.00 -31.15 34.55
C PHE A 8 21.77 -29.63 34.47
N LEU A 9 22.03 -28.90 35.57
CA LEU A 9 21.87 -27.46 35.61
C LEU A 9 22.81 -26.71 34.68
N THR A 10 24.09 -27.17 34.57
CA THR A 10 25.04 -26.55 33.65
C THR A 10 24.69 -26.82 32.20
N THR A 11 24.26 -28.02 31.85
CA THR A 11 23.81 -28.37 30.49
C THR A 11 22.55 -27.57 30.10
N LEU A 12 21.59 -27.44 31.02
CA LEU A 12 20.38 -26.64 30.81
C LEU A 12 20.71 -25.17 30.55
N GLY A 13 21.65 -24.60 31.32
CA GLY A 13 22.12 -23.23 31.12
C GLY A 13 22.75 -22.98 29.75
N VAL A 14 23.58 -23.94 29.27
CA VAL A 14 24.19 -23.86 27.94
C VAL A 14 23.13 -23.97 26.84
N ILE A 15 22.17 -24.87 26.98
CA ILE A 15 21.08 -25.05 25.99
C ILE A 15 20.25 -23.76 25.88
N ILE A 16 19.85 -23.18 27.01
CA ILE A 16 19.09 -21.91 27.03
C ILE A 16 19.92 -20.77 26.43
N GLY A 17 21.22 -20.69 26.74
CA GLY A 17 22.11 -19.67 26.19
C GLY A 17 22.21 -19.77 24.66
N VAL A 18 22.47 -20.96 24.13
CA VAL A 18 22.57 -21.17 22.67
C VAL A 18 21.23 -20.92 21.99
N ALA A 19 20.11 -21.44 22.57
CA ALA A 19 18.78 -21.22 22.01
C ALA A 19 18.42 -19.73 21.94
N SER A 20 18.76 -18.96 22.98
CA SER A 20 18.52 -17.51 23.01
C SER A 20 19.24 -16.78 21.89
N VAL A 21 20.52 -17.10 21.63
CA VAL A 21 21.30 -16.51 20.55
C VAL A 21 20.71 -16.83 19.18
N VAL A 22 20.31 -18.10 18.96
CA VAL A 22 19.69 -18.51 17.69
C VAL A 22 18.36 -17.77 17.45
N VAL A 23 17.52 -17.65 18.49
CA VAL A 23 16.25 -16.90 18.40
C VAL A 23 16.49 -15.44 18.08
N ILE A 24 17.46 -14.78 18.73
CA ILE A 24 17.79 -13.38 18.48
C ILE A 24 18.28 -13.17 17.06
N MET A 25 19.16 -14.07 16.56
CA MET A 25 19.64 -14.00 15.18
C MET A 25 18.52 -14.22 14.16
N ALA A 26 17.64 -15.19 14.41
CA ALA A 26 16.50 -15.46 13.53
C ALA A 26 15.51 -14.28 13.47
N LEU A 27 15.23 -13.66 14.62
CA LEU A 27 14.40 -12.45 14.70
C LEU A 27 15.07 -11.27 13.98
N GLY A 28 16.36 -11.07 14.18
CA GLY A 28 17.14 -10.01 13.52
C GLY A 28 17.11 -10.13 12.00
N GLN A 29 17.34 -11.33 11.45
CA GLN A 29 17.26 -11.56 10.01
C GLN A 29 15.84 -11.40 9.46
N GLY A 30 14.82 -11.86 10.19
CA GLY A 30 13.43 -11.69 9.83
C GLY A 30 13.03 -10.21 9.76
N MET A 31 13.41 -9.41 10.74
CA MET A 31 13.17 -7.96 10.76
C MET A 31 13.92 -7.25 9.62
N THR A 32 15.18 -7.56 9.41
CA THR A 32 15.98 -6.94 8.33
C THR A 32 15.35 -7.19 6.96
N ASN A 33 14.94 -8.42 6.67
CA ASN A 33 14.29 -8.76 5.40
C ASN A 33 12.95 -8.06 5.23
N GLN A 34 12.15 -7.91 6.30
CA GLN A 34 10.90 -7.16 6.24
C GLN A 34 11.14 -5.68 5.95
N VAL A 35 12.06 -5.06 6.69
CA VAL A 35 12.41 -3.64 6.51
C VAL A 35 13.00 -3.39 5.12
N THR A 36 13.91 -4.25 4.66
CA THR A 36 14.51 -4.12 3.32
C THR A 36 13.46 -4.25 2.22
N ASN A 37 12.52 -5.19 2.34
CA ASN A 37 11.44 -5.35 1.35
C ASN A 37 10.46 -4.17 1.36
N MET A 38 10.18 -3.57 2.52
CA MET A 38 9.37 -2.35 2.62
C MET A 38 10.01 -1.18 1.88
N PHE A 39 11.29 -0.93 2.13
CA PHE A 39 12.02 0.15 1.46
C PHE A 39 12.32 -0.14 -0.01
N ALA A 40 12.54 -1.39 -0.38
CA ALA A 40 12.86 -1.74 -1.77
C ALA A 40 11.70 -1.52 -2.73
N SER A 41 10.45 -1.73 -2.28
CA SER A 41 9.27 -1.53 -3.13
C SER A 41 8.91 -0.05 -3.31
N ASP A 42 9.25 0.80 -2.35
CA ASP A 42 8.92 2.22 -2.39
C ASP A 42 10.12 3.10 -2.78
N SER A 43 11.34 2.54 -2.77
CA SER A 43 12.55 3.29 -3.09
C SER A 43 12.68 3.67 -4.57
N GLN A 44 11.92 3.04 -5.45
CA GLN A 44 11.81 3.38 -6.88
C GLN A 44 10.71 4.39 -7.17
N ASP A 45 9.91 4.75 -6.17
CA ASP A 45 8.78 5.66 -6.34
C ASP A 45 9.16 7.07 -5.87
N VAL A 46 9.05 8.03 -6.78
CA VAL A 46 9.24 9.45 -6.51
C VAL A 46 7.87 10.08 -6.36
N GLN A 47 7.53 10.52 -5.16
CA GLN A 47 6.29 11.26 -4.94
C GLN A 47 6.45 12.69 -5.43
N LEU A 48 5.51 13.13 -6.27
CA LEU A 48 5.42 14.49 -6.74
C LEU A 48 4.39 15.26 -5.91
N TYR A 49 4.74 16.45 -5.51
CA TYR A 49 3.84 17.38 -4.84
C TYR A 49 4.15 18.81 -5.30
N TYR A 50 3.13 19.65 -5.30
CA TYR A 50 3.30 21.05 -5.61
C TYR A 50 3.86 21.79 -4.39
N THR A 51 4.88 22.63 -4.60
CA THR A 51 5.37 23.53 -3.56
C THR A 51 5.79 24.88 -4.19
N THR A 52 5.41 25.96 -3.54
CA THR A 52 5.86 27.32 -3.92
C THR A 52 7.22 27.66 -3.32
N LYS A 53 7.68 26.87 -2.33
CA LYS A 53 8.98 27.10 -1.67
C LYS A 53 10.06 26.33 -2.42
N LYS A 54 11.12 27.02 -2.86
CA LYS A 54 12.37 26.37 -3.27
C LYS A 54 12.98 25.72 -2.03
N THR A 55 12.78 24.45 -1.88
CA THR A 55 13.38 23.66 -0.80
C THR A 55 14.74 23.15 -1.25
N ASP A 56 15.76 24.00 -1.12
CA ASP A 56 17.15 23.53 -1.26
C ASP A 56 17.61 22.69 -0.05
N ASN A 57 16.86 22.73 1.06
CA ASN A 57 17.07 21.92 2.25
C ASN A 57 15.71 21.53 2.84
N ILE A 58 15.31 20.29 2.63
CA ILE A 58 14.24 19.68 3.43
C ILE A 58 14.88 19.41 4.79
N ASP A 59 14.52 20.19 5.79
CA ASP A 59 14.91 19.91 7.17
C ASP A 59 14.14 18.66 7.60
N VAL A 60 14.81 17.52 7.69
CA VAL A 60 14.22 16.20 8.01
C VAL A 60 13.55 16.22 9.39
N PHE A 61 13.76 17.27 10.19
CA PHE A 61 13.20 17.47 11.51
C PHE A 61 12.09 18.55 11.55
N ASP A 62 11.74 19.15 10.43
CA ASP A 62 10.58 20.04 10.34
C ASP A 62 9.30 19.20 10.35
N ASP A 63 8.54 19.27 11.44
CA ASP A 63 7.30 18.53 11.68
C ASP A 63 6.12 19.06 10.84
N THR A 64 6.37 20.07 9.99
CA THR A 64 5.39 20.58 9.02
C THR A 64 5.42 19.69 7.76
N ASP A 65 4.36 18.92 7.55
CA ASP A 65 4.17 18.17 6.30
C ASP A 65 4.20 19.18 5.11
N PRO A 66 5.20 19.13 4.23
CA PRO A 66 5.31 20.06 3.11
C PRO A 66 4.08 20.03 2.18
N ARG A 67 3.24 18.98 2.30
CA ARG A 67 1.97 18.80 1.57
C ARG A 67 0.82 19.64 2.15
N GLU A 68 0.89 20.06 3.42
CA GLU A 68 -0.14 20.89 4.06
C GLU A 68 0.05 22.38 3.82
N ALA A 69 1.26 22.81 3.49
CA ALA A 69 1.61 24.24 3.44
C ALA A 69 1.12 24.98 2.19
N ASP A 70 0.93 24.29 1.07
CA ASP A 70 0.54 24.91 -0.19
C ASP A 70 -0.57 24.11 -0.89
N LYS A 71 -1.79 24.63 -0.88
CA LYS A 71 -2.85 24.17 -1.79
C LYS A 71 -2.55 24.65 -3.21
N GLY A 72 -1.57 24.04 -3.84
CA GLY A 72 -1.26 24.27 -5.24
C GLY A 72 -2.33 23.71 -6.17
N PRO A 73 -2.21 23.94 -7.49
CA PRO A 73 -3.09 23.33 -8.47
C PRO A 73 -3.06 21.80 -8.35
N ALA A 74 -4.22 21.16 -8.49
CA ALA A 74 -4.31 19.70 -8.48
C ALA A 74 -3.42 19.12 -9.59
N ILE A 75 -2.62 18.13 -9.26
CA ILE A 75 -1.77 17.42 -10.23
C ILE A 75 -2.69 16.71 -11.22
N LYS A 76 -2.49 16.96 -12.52
CA LYS A 76 -3.26 16.33 -13.58
C LYS A 76 -2.54 15.10 -14.11
N GLU A 77 -3.28 14.05 -14.42
CA GLU A 77 -2.72 12.82 -14.99
C GLU A 77 -1.95 13.08 -16.31
N GLU A 78 -2.38 14.05 -17.11
CA GLU A 78 -1.70 14.45 -18.36
C GLU A 78 -0.25 14.89 -18.13
N TRP A 79 0.05 15.55 -17.00
CA TRP A 79 1.40 15.97 -16.66
C TRP A 79 2.31 14.77 -16.37
N LEU A 80 1.77 13.77 -15.69
CA LEU A 80 2.51 12.54 -15.40
C LEU A 80 2.76 11.71 -16.67
N GLN A 81 1.78 11.66 -17.58
CA GLN A 81 1.96 11.05 -18.90
C GLN A 81 3.09 11.73 -19.66
N LYS A 82 3.14 13.06 -19.63
CA LYS A 82 4.20 13.83 -20.28
C LYS A 82 5.56 13.55 -19.62
N ILE A 83 5.66 13.62 -18.30
CA ILE A 83 6.88 13.30 -17.55
C ILE A 83 7.37 11.89 -17.92
N THR A 84 6.50 10.89 -17.93
CA THR A 84 6.85 9.50 -18.26
C THR A 84 7.32 9.35 -19.70
N SER A 85 6.81 10.15 -20.63
CA SER A 85 7.23 10.08 -22.04
C SER A 85 8.50 10.85 -22.36
N GLU A 86 8.82 11.90 -21.60
CA GLU A 86 9.94 12.82 -21.88
C GLU A 86 11.19 12.53 -21.04
N LEU A 87 11.04 12.03 -19.80
CA LEU A 87 12.17 11.79 -18.91
C LEU A 87 12.74 10.38 -19.06
N GLN A 88 14.06 10.32 -19.24
CA GLN A 88 14.79 9.03 -19.27
C GLN A 88 14.89 8.42 -17.87
N GLY A 89 14.66 7.13 -17.77
CA GLY A 89 14.72 6.38 -16.51
C GLY A 89 13.40 6.33 -15.73
N VAL A 90 12.35 6.93 -16.28
CA VAL A 90 10.98 6.78 -15.78
C VAL A 90 10.31 5.60 -16.51
N GLU A 91 9.90 4.58 -15.76
CA GLU A 91 9.22 3.41 -16.31
C GLU A 91 7.71 3.63 -16.40
N ASN A 92 7.13 4.21 -15.34
CA ASN A 92 5.69 4.38 -15.24
C ASN A 92 5.32 5.43 -14.19
N TYR A 93 4.03 5.69 -14.05
CA TYR A 93 3.48 6.54 -12.99
C TYR A 93 2.24 5.90 -12.40
N TYR A 94 1.85 6.34 -11.21
CA TYR A 94 0.54 6.00 -10.66
C TYR A 94 0.00 7.13 -9.78
N LEU A 95 -1.32 7.15 -9.67
CA LEU A 95 -2.09 8.11 -8.89
C LEU A 95 -2.86 7.37 -7.83
N THR A 96 -2.98 7.97 -6.65
CA THR A 96 -3.81 7.45 -5.58
C THR A 96 -4.59 8.55 -4.88
N ASN A 97 -5.77 8.18 -4.44
CA ASN A 97 -6.49 8.84 -3.38
C ASN A 97 -6.99 7.80 -2.39
N SER A 98 -7.34 8.20 -1.19
CA SER A 98 -7.71 7.25 -0.16
C SER A 98 -8.74 7.81 0.82
N THR A 99 -9.48 6.91 1.42
CA THR A 99 -10.35 7.18 2.56
C THR A 99 -10.44 5.95 3.45
N THR A 100 -10.90 6.14 4.67
CA THR A 100 -11.16 5.02 5.58
C THR A 100 -12.65 4.92 5.82
N SER A 101 -13.19 3.70 5.69
CA SER A 101 -14.60 3.46 5.91
C SER A 101 -14.86 2.11 6.55
N THR A 102 -16.11 1.86 6.87
CA THR A 102 -16.59 0.54 7.23
C THR A 102 -17.09 -0.18 5.99
N VAL A 103 -16.71 -1.45 5.85
CA VAL A 103 -17.19 -2.32 4.78
C VAL A 103 -18.06 -3.41 5.37
N GLU A 104 -19.25 -3.57 4.80
CA GLU A 104 -20.22 -4.58 5.22
C GLU A 104 -20.53 -5.52 4.05
N GLY A 105 -20.58 -6.81 4.33
CA GLY A 105 -20.93 -7.83 3.33
C GLY A 105 -21.24 -9.16 4.02
N ASN A 106 -22.18 -9.92 3.45
CA ASN A 106 -22.58 -11.22 3.99
C ASN A 106 -22.90 -11.19 5.50
N GLN A 107 -23.66 -10.17 5.95
CA GLN A 107 -24.02 -9.95 7.36
C GLN A 107 -22.84 -9.73 8.31
N LYS A 108 -21.64 -9.55 7.77
CA LYS A 108 -20.42 -9.25 8.53
C LYS A 108 -19.97 -7.82 8.26
N LYS A 109 -19.20 -7.28 9.21
CA LYS A 109 -18.74 -5.91 9.18
C LYS A 109 -17.24 -5.83 9.49
N SER A 110 -16.51 -5.04 8.72
CA SER A 110 -15.13 -4.68 8.99
C SER A 110 -15.02 -3.16 9.13
N LYS A 111 -14.55 -2.71 10.28
CA LYS A 111 -14.27 -1.29 10.55
C LYS A 111 -12.84 -0.94 10.16
N ASN A 112 -12.56 0.33 9.94
CA ASN A 112 -11.24 0.85 9.63
C ASN A 112 -10.60 0.16 8.41
N VAL A 113 -11.43 -0.04 7.37
CA VAL A 113 -10.94 -0.54 6.07
C VAL A 113 -10.37 0.66 5.32
N ASN A 114 -9.12 0.53 4.87
CA ASN A 114 -8.53 1.52 3.97
C ASN A 114 -9.02 1.27 2.55
N ILE A 115 -9.61 2.30 1.94
CA ILE A 115 -10.14 2.25 0.59
C ILE A 115 -9.27 3.16 -0.26
N THR A 116 -8.57 2.56 -1.22
CA THR A 116 -7.65 3.27 -2.10
C THR A 116 -8.26 3.34 -3.50
N GLY A 117 -8.40 4.54 -4.01
CA GLY A 117 -8.68 4.78 -5.41
C GLY A 117 -7.38 4.84 -6.18
N VAL A 118 -7.32 4.15 -7.31
CA VAL A 118 -6.09 3.99 -8.09
C VAL A 118 -6.35 4.23 -9.57
N ASN A 119 -5.31 4.66 -10.29
CA ASN A 119 -5.32 4.70 -11.74
C ASN A 119 -4.97 3.33 -12.36
N ARG A 120 -4.96 3.26 -13.69
CA ARG A 120 -4.80 1.99 -14.45
C ARG A 120 -3.45 1.31 -14.25
N THR A 121 -2.40 2.08 -14.02
CA THR A 121 -1.02 1.58 -13.95
C THR A 121 -0.64 1.04 -12.58
N TYR A 122 -1.41 1.39 -11.54
CA TYR A 122 -1.11 1.07 -10.15
C TYR A 122 -0.81 -0.41 -9.89
N PHE A 123 -1.68 -1.32 -10.35
CA PHE A 123 -1.51 -2.76 -10.12
C PHE A 123 -0.24 -3.31 -10.76
N THR A 124 0.12 -2.80 -11.94
CA THR A 124 1.34 -3.19 -12.67
C THR A 124 2.57 -2.69 -11.93
N VAL A 125 2.61 -1.42 -11.55
CA VAL A 125 3.74 -0.80 -10.86
C VAL A 125 3.95 -1.44 -9.49
N LYS A 126 2.89 -1.59 -8.71
CA LYS A 126 2.95 -2.17 -7.36
C LYS A 126 3.01 -3.71 -7.34
N LYS A 127 2.99 -4.35 -8.50
CA LYS A 127 3.10 -5.82 -8.66
C LYS A 127 2.07 -6.60 -7.84
N TYR A 128 0.86 -6.06 -7.70
CA TYR A 128 -0.23 -6.71 -7.00
C TYR A 128 -0.72 -7.92 -7.78
N LYS A 129 -0.94 -9.04 -7.10
CA LYS A 129 -1.43 -10.28 -7.71
C LYS A 129 -2.93 -10.40 -7.52
N VAL A 130 -3.69 -10.52 -8.61
CA VAL A 130 -5.09 -10.91 -8.57
C VAL A 130 -5.16 -12.42 -8.31
N LEU A 131 -5.81 -12.81 -7.24
CA LEU A 131 -5.95 -14.22 -6.81
C LEU A 131 -7.26 -14.83 -7.30
N ALA A 132 -8.31 -14.02 -7.40
CA ALA A 132 -9.61 -14.45 -7.87
C ALA A 132 -10.29 -13.30 -8.61
N GLY A 133 -11.08 -13.59 -9.65
CA GLY A 133 -11.75 -12.60 -10.46
C GLY A 133 -10.82 -11.86 -11.43
N ARG A 134 -11.02 -10.55 -11.59
CA ARG A 134 -10.26 -9.70 -12.51
C ARG A 134 -9.75 -8.42 -11.83
N SER A 135 -8.77 -7.78 -12.45
CA SER A 135 -8.33 -6.43 -12.09
C SER A 135 -9.31 -5.36 -12.61
N LEU A 136 -9.07 -4.11 -12.24
CA LEU A 136 -9.75 -2.96 -12.81
C LEU A 136 -9.33 -2.80 -14.28
N GLU A 137 -10.31 -2.64 -15.16
CA GLU A 137 -10.12 -2.50 -16.59
C GLU A 137 -10.37 -1.07 -17.07
N THR A 138 -9.92 -0.75 -18.26
CA THR A 138 -10.11 0.58 -18.87
C THR A 138 -11.58 1.04 -18.88
N GLY A 139 -12.49 0.11 -19.11
CA GLY A 139 -13.94 0.39 -19.12
C GLY A 139 -14.49 0.80 -17.75
N ASP A 140 -13.85 0.38 -16.67
CA ASP A 140 -14.28 0.70 -15.29
C ASP A 140 -14.02 2.17 -14.94
N TYR A 141 -12.98 2.77 -15.54
CA TYR A 141 -12.63 4.19 -15.37
C TYR A 141 -13.55 5.12 -16.16
N SER A 142 -14.09 4.65 -17.28
CA SER A 142 -14.91 5.48 -18.18
C SER A 142 -16.42 5.38 -17.93
N ARG A 143 -16.89 4.28 -17.33
CA ARG A 143 -18.33 4.00 -17.17
C ARG A 143 -18.90 4.34 -15.80
N PHE A 144 -18.10 4.79 -14.87
CA PHE A 144 -18.51 5.02 -13.49
C PHE A 144 -19.25 3.82 -12.89
N SER A 145 -18.62 2.67 -12.89
CA SER A 145 -19.19 1.43 -12.36
C SER A 145 -18.88 1.28 -10.89
N ARG A 146 -19.88 1.04 -10.05
CA ARG A 146 -19.66 0.76 -8.62
C ARG A 146 -19.08 -0.63 -8.41
N ILE A 147 -17.79 -0.74 -8.65
CA ILE A 147 -17.01 -1.96 -8.48
C ILE A 147 -15.89 -1.75 -7.47
N VAL A 148 -15.46 -2.84 -6.86
CA VAL A 148 -14.39 -2.84 -5.87
C VAL A 148 -13.60 -4.15 -5.95
N MET A 149 -12.32 -4.08 -5.67
CA MET A 149 -11.48 -5.23 -5.38
C MET A 149 -11.18 -5.26 -3.88
N LEU A 150 -11.16 -6.44 -3.29
CA LEU A 150 -10.87 -6.63 -1.87
C LEU A 150 -9.48 -7.28 -1.71
N ASP A 151 -8.78 -6.94 -0.65
CA ASP A 151 -7.62 -7.74 -0.25
C ASP A 151 -8.08 -9.11 0.31
N THR A 152 -7.16 -10.07 0.32
CA THR A 152 -7.43 -11.42 0.83
C THR A 152 -7.96 -11.39 2.28
N LYS A 153 -7.43 -10.52 3.13
CA LYS A 153 -7.83 -10.41 4.54
C LYS A 153 -9.30 -10.00 4.67
N LEU A 154 -9.71 -8.98 3.91
CA LEU A 154 -11.08 -8.49 3.92
C LEU A 154 -12.05 -9.49 3.27
N ALA A 155 -11.66 -10.09 2.14
CA ALA A 155 -12.46 -11.09 1.45
C ALA A 155 -12.75 -12.31 2.35
N VAL A 156 -11.72 -12.87 2.98
CA VAL A 156 -11.87 -13.99 3.92
C VAL A 156 -12.68 -13.59 5.15
N LYS A 157 -12.47 -12.40 5.69
CA LYS A 157 -13.21 -11.91 6.86
C LYS A 157 -14.71 -11.80 6.59
N LEU A 158 -15.10 -11.30 5.43
CA LEU A 158 -16.51 -11.07 5.08
C LEU A 158 -17.18 -12.32 4.51
N PHE A 159 -16.52 -13.05 3.63
CA PHE A 159 -17.11 -14.10 2.82
C PHE A 159 -16.56 -15.51 3.09
N GLY A 160 -15.49 -15.64 3.88
CA GLY A 160 -14.88 -16.91 4.25
C GLY A 160 -13.81 -17.41 3.29
N SER A 161 -13.86 -17.04 2.00
CA SER A 161 -12.81 -17.32 1.01
C SER A 161 -12.72 -16.23 -0.05
N ASN A 162 -11.66 -16.27 -0.86
CA ASN A 162 -11.48 -15.32 -1.96
C ASN A 162 -12.53 -15.53 -3.07
N GLU A 163 -12.82 -16.77 -3.39
CA GLU A 163 -13.75 -17.16 -4.45
C GLU A 163 -15.19 -16.78 -4.10
N ASN A 164 -15.57 -16.95 -2.82
CA ASN A 164 -16.91 -16.63 -2.33
C ASN A 164 -17.18 -15.11 -2.33
N ALA A 165 -16.14 -14.29 -2.34
CA ALA A 165 -16.28 -12.84 -2.41
C ALA A 165 -16.64 -12.34 -3.82
N LEU A 166 -16.32 -13.12 -4.87
CA LEU A 166 -16.56 -12.71 -6.25
C LEU A 166 -18.05 -12.59 -6.57
N ASN A 167 -18.38 -11.55 -7.32
CA ASN A 167 -19.75 -11.21 -7.72
C ASN A 167 -20.71 -10.97 -6.54
N GLN A 168 -20.18 -10.81 -5.32
CA GLN A 168 -20.95 -10.39 -4.16
C GLN A 168 -20.98 -8.86 -4.08
N HIS A 169 -21.96 -8.35 -3.35
CA HIS A 169 -22.06 -6.94 -3.06
C HIS A 169 -21.53 -6.64 -1.66
N VAL A 170 -20.77 -5.55 -1.55
CA VAL A 170 -20.36 -4.96 -0.28
C VAL A 170 -20.91 -3.55 -0.17
N SER A 171 -21.32 -3.16 1.02
CA SER A 171 -21.70 -1.79 1.32
C SER A 171 -20.51 -1.03 1.89
N ILE A 172 -20.19 0.12 1.30
CA ILE A 172 -19.13 1.03 1.74
C ILE A 172 -19.75 2.43 1.82
N GLY A 173 -19.78 3.02 3.02
CA GLY A 173 -20.36 4.35 3.20
C GLY A 173 -21.80 4.45 2.72
N SER A 174 -22.62 3.43 2.99
CA SER A 174 -24.05 3.34 2.59
C SER A 174 -24.29 3.16 1.08
N LYS A 175 -23.28 2.86 0.29
CA LYS A 175 -23.38 2.56 -1.15
C LYS A 175 -22.96 1.13 -1.42
N ASN A 176 -23.60 0.49 -2.39
CA ASN A 176 -23.30 -0.90 -2.75
C ASN A 176 -22.34 -0.98 -3.92
N TYR A 177 -21.33 -1.84 -3.80
CA TYR A 177 -20.29 -2.09 -4.77
C TYR A 177 -20.22 -3.58 -5.10
N LEU A 178 -20.05 -3.90 -6.37
CA LEU A 178 -19.84 -5.27 -6.82
C LEU A 178 -18.36 -5.64 -6.65
N VAL A 179 -18.08 -6.75 -6.00
CA VAL A 179 -16.72 -7.30 -5.87
C VAL A 179 -16.34 -7.99 -7.18
N VAL A 180 -15.40 -7.39 -7.93
CA VAL A 180 -14.93 -7.92 -9.23
C VAL A 180 -13.65 -8.72 -9.12
N GLY A 181 -12.90 -8.55 -8.06
CA GLY A 181 -11.64 -9.27 -7.86
C GLY A 181 -11.17 -9.28 -6.41
N VAL A 182 -10.32 -10.25 -6.12
CA VAL A 182 -9.58 -10.33 -4.86
C VAL A 182 -8.09 -10.35 -5.16
N TYR A 183 -7.34 -9.50 -4.47
CA TYR A 183 -5.91 -9.34 -4.70
C TYR A 183 -5.09 -9.62 -3.44
N LYS A 184 -3.82 -9.95 -3.67
CA LYS A 184 -2.81 -10.04 -2.61
C LYS A 184 -1.88 -8.84 -2.72
N ASP A 185 -1.82 -8.07 -1.65
CA ASP A 185 -0.82 -7.03 -1.46
C ASP A 185 0.52 -7.70 -1.11
N PRO A 186 1.59 -7.52 -1.88
CA PRO A 186 2.90 -8.08 -1.54
C PRO A 186 3.43 -7.54 -0.22
N ASN A 187 3.00 -6.34 0.19
CA ASN A 187 3.42 -5.67 1.40
C ASN A 187 2.43 -5.82 2.58
N ALA A 188 1.42 -6.66 2.46
CA ALA A 188 0.37 -6.83 3.49
C ALA A 188 0.90 -7.27 4.87
N GLY A 189 2.12 -7.81 4.95
CA GLY A 189 2.78 -8.18 6.21
C GLY A 189 3.51 -7.04 6.90
N SER A 190 3.73 -5.92 6.21
CA SER A 190 4.52 -4.78 6.66
C SER A 190 3.69 -3.64 7.24
N GLN A 191 2.37 -3.79 7.30
CA GLN A 191 1.50 -2.76 7.83
C GLN A 191 1.81 -2.48 9.30
N GLN A 192 2.14 -1.25 9.50
CA GLN A 192 2.46 -0.50 10.70
C GLN A 192 1.99 -1.14 12.01
N TYR A 193 2.94 -1.46 12.87
CA TYR A 193 2.70 -1.88 14.23
C TYR A 193 1.75 -0.90 14.94
N GLY A 194 0.56 -1.37 15.31
CA GLY A 194 -0.34 -0.65 16.20
C GLY A 194 -1.74 -0.30 15.67
N MET A 195 -1.98 -0.20 14.38
CA MET A 195 -3.33 0.01 13.86
C MET A 195 -3.93 -1.30 13.36
N GLN A 196 -4.99 -1.76 14.00
CA GLN A 196 -5.79 -2.88 13.49
C GLN A 196 -6.55 -2.42 12.24
N SER A 197 -5.88 -2.53 11.07
CA SER A 197 -6.56 -2.35 9.80
C SER A 197 -7.62 -3.41 9.62
N GLY A 198 -8.82 -2.99 9.26
CA GLY A 198 -9.94 -3.87 8.92
C GLY A 198 -9.75 -4.66 7.63
N GLY A 199 -8.67 -4.39 6.88
CA GLY A 199 -8.37 -4.86 5.54
C GLY A 199 -8.28 -3.69 4.58
N ASN A 200 -8.01 -3.98 3.29
CA ASN A 200 -7.91 -2.99 2.23
C ASN A 200 -8.90 -3.29 1.10
N ALA A 201 -9.39 -2.23 0.48
CA ALA A 201 -10.21 -2.30 -0.72
C ALA A 201 -9.67 -1.31 -1.76
N VAL A 202 -9.80 -1.66 -3.04
CA VAL A 202 -9.32 -0.83 -4.15
C VAL A 202 -10.44 -0.61 -5.14
N MET A 203 -10.61 0.64 -5.59
CA MET A 203 -11.52 1.03 -6.67
C MET A 203 -10.84 2.04 -7.59
N THR A 204 -11.53 2.55 -8.60
CA THR A 204 -10.95 3.61 -9.44
C THR A 204 -10.87 4.93 -8.66
N ASN A 205 -9.81 5.72 -8.88
CA ASN A 205 -9.62 7.00 -8.20
C ASN A 205 -10.76 8.00 -8.50
N THR A 206 -11.26 8.00 -9.74
CA THR A 206 -12.40 8.82 -10.16
C THR A 206 -13.68 8.48 -9.42
N GLN A 207 -13.94 7.18 -9.20
CA GLN A 207 -15.10 6.73 -8.44
C GLN A 207 -15.00 7.10 -6.96
N LEU A 208 -13.81 6.89 -6.36
CA LEU A 208 -13.60 7.25 -4.96
C LEU A 208 -13.81 8.75 -4.75
N ALA A 209 -13.24 9.59 -5.61
CA ALA A 209 -13.39 11.03 -5.55
C ALA A 209 -14.86 11.46 -5.61
N ALA A 210 -15.60 10.97 -6.60
CA ALA A 210 -16.99 11.34 -6.80
C ALA A 210 -17.94 10.86 -5.67
N GLU A 211 -17.60 9.75 -5.01
CA GLU A 211 -18.50 9.15 -4.04
C GLU A 211 -18.19 9.47 -2.58
N PHE A 212 -16.94 9.81 -2.26
CA PHE A 212 -16.48 10.07 -0.89
C PHE A 212 -16.02 11.50 -0.64
N ASN A 213 -16.21 12.38 -1.63
CA ASN A 213 -15.83 13.79 -1.54
C ASN A 213 -14.35 13.99 -1.14
N VAL A 214 -13.48 13.25 -1.79
CA VAL A 214 -12.04 13.39 -1.71
C VAL A 214 -11.49 13.85 -3.06
N ASP A 215 -10.30 14.42 -3.06
CA ASP A 215 -9.67 14.82 -4.32
C ASP A 215 -9.39 13.60 -5.21
N GLU A 216 -9.49 13.76 -6.52
CA GLU A 216 -9.24 12.67 -7.48
C GLU A 216 -7.78 12.20 -7.42
N VAL A 217 -6.87 13.13 -7.12
CA VAL A 217 -5.45 12.86 -6.93
C VAL A 217 -5.01 13.45 -5.60
N GLN A 218 -4.77 12.61 -4.61
CA GLN A 218 -4.16 13.01 -3.33
C GLN A 218 -2.66 12.78 -3.32
N ALA A 219 -2.20 11.77 -4.06
CA ALA A 219 -0.79 11.48 -4.21
C ALA A 219 -0.49 11.02 -5.64
N ALA A 220 0.60 11.54 -6.18
CA ALA A 220 1.11 11.24 -7.51
C ALA A 220 2.53 10.70 -7.38
N PHE A 221 2.82 9.60 -8.06
CA PHE A 221 4.11 8.95 -8.02
C PHE A 221 4.62 8.64 -9.42
N VAL A 222 5.91 8.83 -9.59
CA VAL A 222 6.66 8.40 -10.77
C VAL A 222 7.55 7.24 -10.37
N HIS A 223 7.45 6.14 -11.11
CA HIS A 223 8.24 4.93 -10.87
C HIS A 223 9.47 4.90 -11.77
N VAL A 224 10.65 4.76 -11.17
CA VAL A 224 11.93 4.75 -11.89
C VAL A 224 12.51 3.35 -11.97
N GLU A 225 13.23 3.06 -13.07
CA GLU A 225 13.87 1.75 -13.26
C GLU A 225 14.96 1.47 -12.21
N ASP A 226 15.77 2.49 -11.88
CA ASP A 226 16.88 2.36 -10.94
C ASP A 226 16.74 3.37 -9.80
N VAL A 227 16.78 2.86 -8.56
CA VAL A 227 16.77 3.67 -7.33
C VAL A 227 17.82 4.79 -7.37
N LYS A 228 18.96 4.59 -8.02
CA LYS A 228 20.01 5.61 -8.14
C LYS A 228 19.57 6.83 -8.96
N GLN A 229 18.54 6.69 -9.77
CA GLN A 229 18.02 7.79 -10.61
C GLN A 229 16.92 8.60 -9.94
N THR A 230 16.39 8.15 -8.79
CA THR A 230 15.27 8.83 -8.09
C THR A 230 15.55 10.29 -7.83
N THR A 231 16.75 10.63 -7.33
CA THR A 231 17.14 12.02 -7.05
C THR A 231 17.24 12.87 -8.32
N LYS A 232 17.75 12.30 -9.42
CA LYS A 232 17.86 12.97 -10.71
C LYS A 232 16.47 13.21 -11.30
N VAL A 233 15.67 12.16 -11.40
CA VAL A 233 14.31 12.23 -11.93
C VAL A 233 13.44 13.18 -11.10
N GLY A 234 13.53 13.14 -9.76
CA GLY A 234 12.81 14.09 -8.91
C GLY A 234 13.13 15.54 -9.16
N LYS A 235 14.39 15.89 -9.50
CA LYS A 235 14.81 17.25 -9.87
C LYS A 235 14.38 17.65 -11.27
N GLU A 236 14.33 16.72 -12.21
CA GLU A 236 13.94 16.98 -13.61
C GLU A 236 12.42 17.03 -13.79
N ALA A 237 11.66 16.39 -12.88
CA ALA A 237 10.20 16.39 -12.89
C ALA A 237 9.57 17.59 -12.17
N ALA A 238 10.36 18.34 -11.39
CA ALA A 238 9.93 19.52 -10.65
C ALA A 238 10.01 20.79 -11.52
#